data_972f9c7b2ad6b8fcba9b2e70a89a702b
#
_entry.id   972f9c7b2ad6b8fcba9b2e70a89a702b
#
_cell.length_a   1.000
_cell.length_b   1.000
_cell.length_c   1.000
_cell.angle_alpha   90.00
_cell.angle_beta   90.00
_cell.angle_gamma   90.00
#
_symmetry.space_group_name_H-M   'P 1'
#
loop_
_entity.id
_entity.type
_entity.pdbx_description
1 polymer ?
#
loop_
_entity_poly.entity_id
_entity_poly.type
_entity_poly.pdbx_seq_one_letter_code
_entity_poly.pdbx_strand_id
1 'polypeptide(L)'
;MKAILKVFLLSLFFIGGVAMAGDKAWDKVFAKSDEVDVQKVKFKNRYGITLVGDLYIPKNAKGKMPAIAISGPFGAVKEQASGLYAQSLAKQGFITLAFDASYTGESEGKPRNVASPDINTEDFSAAVDFLSTHKMVDENKIGILGICGFGGFALNAAAMDTRIRATVTSTMYDMSRVNANGYDDNANNAKDRQKLKESLNQQRTQDFKKGTYAKAAGLPDKLSGNEPKFIQDYYNYYKTPRGFHKRSINSNGNWNATSALSFINIPILAYSNEILNPVLVIHGEKAHSRYFSEDAFKNLKGKNKELLIVKDASHVDLYDNLDKIPFAKISEFFKQNLN
;
A
#
# COMPACT_ATOMS: atom_id res chain seq x y z
N MET A 1 75.77 35.83 -17.82
CA MET A 1 74.55 36.43 -17.18
C MET A 1 73.55 35.27 -16.94
N LYS A 2 73.46 34.85 -15.67
CA LYS A 2 72.56 33.69 -15.29
C LYS A 2 71.26 34.27 -14.75
N ALA A 3 70.11 33.99 -15.41
CA ALA A 3 68.77 34.34 -14.93
C ALA A 3 68.29 33.31 -13.95
N ILE A 4 67.97 33.73 -12.71
CA ILE A 4 67.40 32.86 -11.67
C ILE A 4 65.89 32.91 -11.78
N LEU A 5 65.30 31.77 -12.11
CA LEU A 5 63.86 31.57 -12.17
C LEU A 5 63.33 31.25 -10.74
N LYS A 6 62.60 32.15 -10.15
CA LYS A 6 61.92 31.93 -8.88
C LYS A 6 60.60 31.20 -9.13
N VAL A 7 60.51 29.94 -8.66
CA VAL A 7 59.24 29.18 -8.65
C VAL A 7 58.49 29.57 -7.38
N PHE A 8 57.30 30.18 -7.56
CA PHE A 8 56.31 30.39 -6.48
C PHE A 8 55.45 29.13 -6.35
N LEU A 9 55.61 28.41 -5.25
CA LEU A 9 54.68 27.33 -4.86
C LEU A 9 53.41 27.99 -4.27
N LEU A 10 52.29 27.92 -5.01
CA LEU A 10 50.98 28.28 -4.49
C LEU A 10 50.37 27.05 -3.82
N SER A 11 50.35 27.00 -2.50
CA SER A 11 49.65 25.96 -1.72
C SER A 11 48.15 26.26 -1.74
N LEU A 12 47.41 25.51 -2.55
CA LEU A 12 45.93 25.48 -2.47
C LEU A 12 45.49 24.71 -1.22
N PHE A 13 45.03 25.42 -0.24
CA PHE A 13 44.23 24.82 0.85
C PHE A 13 42.86 24.41 0.30
N PHE A 14 42.66 23.12 0.08
CA PHE A 14 41.32 22.57 -0.10
C PHE A 14 40.61 22.58 1.26
N ILE A 15 39.76 23.56 1.48
CA ILE A 15 38.77 23.52 2.55
C ILE A 15 37.69 22.55 2.07
N GLY A 16 37.80 21.30 2.50
CA GLY A 16 36.75 20.32 2.33
C GLY A 16 35.48 20.74 3.09
N GLY A 17 34.58 21.40 2.40
CA GLY A 17 33.23 21.63 2.93
C GLY A 17 32.56 20.31 3.14
N VAL A 18 32.39 19.89 4.39
CA VAL A 18 31.46 18.82 4.75
C VAL A 18 30.07 19.35 4.37
N ALA A 19 29.53 18.89 3.22
CA ALA A 19 28.15 19.11 2.89
C ALA A 19 27.32 18.39 3.96
N MET A 20 26.83 19.11 4.93
CA MET A 20 25.78 18.63 5.82
C MET A 20 24.62 18.24 4.91
N ALA A 21 24.29 16.95 4.85
CA ALA A 21 23.09 16.47 4.20
C ALA A 21 21.92 17.15 4.92
N GLY A 22 21.37 18.18 4.29
CA GLY A 22 20.21 18.89 4.83
C GLY A 22 19.11 17.84 5.08
N ASP A 23 18.48 17.90 6.26
CA ASP A 23 17.35 17.09 6.62
C ASP A 23 16.34 17.14 5.46
N LYS A 24 16.14 15.99 4.77
CA LYS A 24 15.12 15.92 3.74
C LYS A 24 13.79 16.22 4.43
N ALA A 25 13.11 17.28 3.95
CA ALA A 25 11.81 17.67 4.48
C ALA A 25 10.90 16.45 4.59
N TRP A 26 10.18 16.35 5.72
CA TRP A 26 9.20 15.29 5.96
C TRP A 26 8.06 15.39 4.93
N ASP A 27 8.04 14.50 3.93
CA ASP A 27 7.12 14.54 2.79
C ASP A 27 5.87 13.67 2.98
N LYS A 28 5.53 13.36 4.24
CA LYS A 28 4.38 12.51 4.57
C LYS A 28 3.20 13.35 5.06
N VAL A 29 1.99 12.84 4.86
CA VAL A 29 0.74 13.53 5.23
C VAL A 29 0.38 13.41 6.72
N PHE A 30 1.26 12.81 7.51
CA PHE A 30 1.10 12.67 8.96
C PHE A 30 2.33 13.18 9.70
N ALA A 31 2.17 13.51 10.99
CA ALA A 31 3.26 14.06 11.81
C ALA A 31 4.37 13.02 12.04
N LYS A 32 5.63 13.47 12.00
CA LYS A 32 6.80 12.66 12.33
C LYS A 32 6.80 12.31 13.82
N SER A 33 7.15 11.08 14.16
CA SER A 33 7.39 10.67 15.54
C SER A 33 8.88 10.68 15.86
N ASP A 34 9.23 11.18 17.05
CA ASP A 34 10.59 11.13 17.56
C ASP A 34 10.98 9.76 18.16
N GLU A 35 10.04 8.85 18.29
CA GLU A 35 10.24 7.50 18.84
C GLU A 35 10.71 6.48 17.78
N VAL A 36 10.72 6.87 16.51
CA VAL A 36 10.92 5.95 15.38
C VAL A 36 11.94 6.52 14.40
N ASP A 37 12.90 5.72 13.98
CA ASP A 37 13.78 6.01 12.86
C ASP A 37 13.15 5.52 11.55
N VAL A 38 13.26 6.32 10.50
CA VAL A 38 12.69 6.00 9.18
C VAL A 38 13.80 5.95 8.14
N GLN A 39 13.91 4.84 7.43
CA GLN A 39 14.91 4.62 6.40
C GLN A 39 14.23 4.27 5.07
N LYS A 40 14.57 4.99 4.00
CA LYS A 40 14.12 4.62 2.65
C LYS A 40 14.90 3.39 2.18
N VAL A 41 14.18 2.37 1.75
CA VAL A 41 14.75 1.09 1.29
C VAL A 41 14.25 0.75 -0.11
N LYS A 42 15.01 -0.12 -0.80
CA LYS A 42 14.67 -0.67 -2.11
C LYS A 42 14.84 -2.18 -2.09
N PHE A 43 13.90 -2.88 -2.70
CA PHE A 43 13.96 -4.33 -2.86
C PHE A 43 13.26 -4.72 -4.17
N LYS A 44 13.48 -5.93 -4.64
CA LYS A 44 12.90 -6.38 -5.91
C LYS A 44 11.87 -7.47 -5.67
N ASN A 45 10.78 -7.44 -6.43
CA ASN A 45 9.89 -8.57 -6.52
C ASN A 45 10.43 -9.61 -7.52
N ARG A 46 9.84 -10.81 -7.56
CA ARG A 46 10.27 -11.91 -8.46
C ARG A 46 10.19 -11.57 -9.95
N TYR A 47 9.46 -10.51 -10.32
CA TYR A 47 9.41 -10.01 -11.71
C TYR A 47 10.52 -9.01 -12.02
N GLY A 48 11.44 -8.76 -11.07
CA GLY A 48 12.55 -7.82 -11.22
C GLY A 48 12.18 -6.35 -11.08
N ILE A 49 10.93 -6.04 -10.70
CA ILE A 49 10.50 -4.66 -10.45
C ILE A 49 11.05 -4.20 -9.11
N THR A 50 11.74 -3.06 -9.10
CA THR A 50 12.24 -2.46 -7.86
C THR A 50 11.10 -1.75 -7.13
N LEU A 51 10.82 -2.19 -5.92
CA LEU A 51 9.91 -1.55 -4.99
C LEU A 51 10.68 -0.58 -4.08
N VAL A 52 10.01 0.50 -3.70
CA VAL A 52 10.53 1.50 -2.76
C VAL A 52 9.64 1.52 -1.53
N GLY A 53 10.26 1.37 -0.36
CA GLY A 53 9.59 1.40 0.93
C GLY A 53 10.25 2.36 1.91
N ASP A 54 9.52 2.67 2.97
CA ASP A 54 10.02 3.32 4.17
C ASP A 54 9.98 2.28 5.31
N LEU A 55 11.17 1.95 5.81
CA LEU A 55 11.36 1.03 6.94
C LEU A 55 11.35 1.86 8.23
N TYR A 56 10.44 1.56 9.12
CA TYR A 56 10.28 2.22 10.42
C TYR A 56 10.84 1.29 11.51
N ILE A 57 11.81 1.79 12.26
CA ILE A 57 12.50 1.05 13.32
C ILE A 57 12.30 1.79 14.65
N PRO A 58 11.75 1.16 15.70
CA PRO A 58 11.70 1.76 17.02
C PRO A 58 13.10 2.17 17.50
N LYS A 59 13.27 3.38 18.05
CA LYS A 59 14.59 3.81 18.55
C LYS A 59 15.12 2.98 19.72
N ASN A 60 14.22 2.35 20.45
CA ASN A 60 14.55 1.43 21.53
C ASN A 60 14.66 -0.05 21.10
N ALA A 61 14.72 -0.30 19.77
CA ALA A 61 14.84 -1.64 19.21
C ALA A 61 16.06 -2.40 19.75
N LYS A 62 15.86 -3.66 20.17
CA LYS A 62 16.92 -4.52 20.68
C LYS A 62 16.80 -5.93 20.08
N GLY A 63 17.89 -6.44 19.55
CA GLY A 63 17.95 -7.80 18.98
C GLY A 63 17.06 -7.97 17.75
N LYS A 64 16.61 -9.19 17.50
CA LYS A 64 15.65 -9.51 16.45
C LYS A 64 14.22 -9.28 16.93
N MET A 65 13.40 -8.63 16.11
CA MET A 65 12.05 -8.18 16.40
C MET A 65 11.04 -8.73 15.40
N PRO A 66 9.76 -8.86 15.77
CA PRO A 66 8.71 -9.14 14.79
C PRO A 66 8.55 -7.97 13.81
N ALA A 67 8.16 -8.28 12.57
CA ALA A 67 8.02 -7.28 11.52
C ALA A 67 6.67 -7.35 10.82
N ILE A 68 6.23 -6.21 10.23
CA ILE A 68 4.96 -6.09 9.52
C ILE A 68 5.18 -5.32 8.21
N ALA A 69 4.84 -5.96 7.08
CA ALA A 69 4.78 -5.28 5.78
C ALA A 69 3.38 -4.68 5.58
N ILE A 70 3.32 -3.40 5.15
CA ILE A 70 2.09 -2.61 5.09
C ILE A 70 1.97 -1.93 3.74
N SER A 71 0.82 -2.05 3.06
CA SER A 71 0.56 -1.31 1.82
C SER A 71 -0.91 -0.92 1.67
N GLY A 72 -1.13 0.01 0.76
CA GLY A 72 -2.44 0.59 0.45
C GLY A 72 -2.65 1.96 1.11
N PRO A 73 -3.79 2.58 0.85
CA PRO A 73 -4.91 2.15 -0.03
C PRO A 73 -4.52 2.00 -1.50
N PHE A 74 -5.38 1.36 -2.30
CA PHE A 74 -5.18 1.22 -3.74
C PHE A 74 -5.15 2.59 -4.43
N GLY A 75 -4.03 2.93 -5.08
CA GLY A 75 -3.77 4.24 -5.67
C GLY A 75 -3.18 5.28 -4.70
N ALA A 76 -2.98 4.92 -3.43
CA ALA A 76 -2.20 5.72 -2.49
C ALA A 76 -0.70 5.42 -2.60
N VAL A 77 0.10 6.13 -1.83
CA VAL A 77 1.55 5.93 -1.66
C VAL A 77 1.91 5.77 -0.18
N LYS A 78 3.10 5.24 0.06
CA LYS A 78 3.62 4.96 1.42
C LYS A 78 3.72 6.21 2.32
N GLU A 79 3.65 7.40 1.76
CA GLU A 79 3.63 8.66 2.49
C GLU A 79 2.24 9.02 3.06
N GLN A 80 1.22 8.19 2.77
CA GLN A 80 -0.18 8.37 3.21
C GLN A 80 -0.54 7.34 4.29
N ALA A 81 -1.72 6.73 4.25
CA ALA A 81 -2.25 5.85 5.29
C ALA A 81 -1.29 4.71 5.69
N SER A 82 -0.67 4.00 4.73
CA SER A 82 0.24 2.90 5.06
C SER A 82 1.45 3.35 5.89
N GLY A 83 1.99 4.55 5.62
CA GLY A 83 3.07 5.12 6.43
C GLY A 83 2.62 5.49 7.85
N LEU A 84 1.41 6.04 8.01
CA LEU A 84 0.82 6.31 9.33
C LEU A 84 0.67 5.01 10.14
N TYR A 85 0.14 3.95 9.52
CA TYR A 85 0.02 2.64 10.15
C TYR A 85 1.40 2.08 10.54
N ALA A 86 2.38 2.19 9.63
CA ALA A 86 3.74 1.74 9.87
C ALA A 86 4.38 2.48 11.06
N GLN A 87 4.32 3.80 11.10
CA GLN A 87 4.84 4.57 12.21
C GLN A 87 4.14 4.23 13.52
N SER A 88 2.80 4.10 13.51
CA SER A 88 2.02 3.82 14.72
C SER A 88 2.30 2.44 15.30
N LEU A 89 2.50 1.42 14.46
CA LEU A 89 2.85 0.07 14.90
C LEU A 89 4.33 -0.04 15.28
N ALA A 90 5.22 0.73 14.64
CA ALA A 90 6.62 0.81 15.07
C ALA A 90 6.75 1.36 16.49
N LYS A 91 5.99 2.40 16.86
CA LYS A 91 5.92 2.90 18.25
C LYS A 91 5.48 1.83 19.25
N GLN A 92 4.78 0.80 18.80
CA GLN A 92 4.28 -0.30 19.64
C GLN A 92 5.20 -1.54 19.67
N GLY A 93 6.40 -1.43 19.06
CA GLY A 93 7.47 -2.43 19.19
C GLY A 93 7.60 -3.38 18.01
N PHE A 94 7.17 -2.99 16.81
CA PHE A 94 7.39 -3.76 15.60
C PHE A 94 8.40 -3.05 14.68
N ILE A 95 9.16 -3.79 13.89
CA ILE A 95 9.78 -3.25 12.67
C ILE A 95 8.71 -3.24 11.61
N THR A 96 8.47 -2.09 10.95
CA THR A 96 7.41 -2.00 9.95
C THR A 96 7.94 -1.44 8.63
N LEU A 97 7.40 -1.93 7.52
CA LEU A 97 7.75 -1.53 6.18
C LEU A 97 6.49 -1.04 5.45
N ALA A 98 6.37 0.26 5.22
CA ALA A 98 5.38 0.79 4.28
C ALA A 98 5.99 0.88 2.89
N PHE A 99 5.35 0.35 1.85
CA PHE A 99 5.90 0.34 0.50
C PHE A 99 4.90 0.80 -0.56
N ASP A 100 5.44 1.41 -1.63
CA ASP A 100 4.69 1.68 -2.84
C ASP A 100 4.60 0.39 -3.66
N ALA A 101 3.41 0.10 -4.18
CA ALA A 101 3.22 -1.04 -5.08
C ALA A 101 3.96 -0.84 -6.41
N SER A 102 4.24 -1.93 -7.11
CA SER A 102 4.73 -1.92 -8.48
C SER A 102 3.94 -0.94 -9.36
N TYR A 103 4.62 -0.23 -10.23
CA TYR A 103 4.09 0.76 -11.17
C TYR A 103 3.57 2.08 -10.56
N THR A 104 3.66 2.26 -9.23
CA THR A 104 3.11 3.43 -8.53
C THR A 104 4.16 4.12 -7.66
N GLY A 105 3.88 5.34 -7.22
CA GLY A 105 4.73 6.08 -6.31
C GLY A 105 6.19 6.19 -6.78
N GLU A 106 7.12 5.83 -5.90
CA GLU A 106 8.56 5.75 -6.18
C GLU A 106 9.01 4.36 -6.66
N SER A 107 8.14 3.33 -6.58
CA SER A 107 8.42 1.99 -7.12
C SER A 107 8.49 2.02 -8.65
N GLU A 108 9.30 1.12 -9.21
CA GLU A 108 9.50 1.02 -10.65
C GLU A 108 8.34 0.29 -11.36
N GLY A 109 8.55 -0.01 -12.61
CA GLY A 109 7.62 -0.67 -13.51
C GLY A 109 7.10 0.27 -14.61
N LYS A 110 7.00 -0.28 -15.83
CA LYS A 110 6.49 0.44 -17.01
C LYS A 110 5.49 -0.45 -17.76
N PRO A 111 4.42 0.14 -18.33
CA PRO A 111 4.04 1.55 -18.18
C PRO A 111 3.63 1.90 -16.74
N ARG A 112 3.68 3.20 -16.38
CA ARG A 112 3.27 3.66 -15.04
C ARG A 112 1.76 3.51 -14.85
N ASN A 113 1.33 3.39 -13.59
CA ASN A 113 -0.07 3.33 -13.18
C ASN A 113 -0.81 2.08 -13.70
N VAL A 114 -0.10 0.98 -13.82
CA VAL A 114 -0.69 -0.35 -14.03
C VAL A 114 -1.12 -0.92 -12.69
N ALA A 115 -2.27 -1.56 -12.66
CA ALA A 115 -2.68 -2.43 -11.57
C ALA A 115 -2.76 -3.87 -12.08
N SER A 116 -2.31 -4.81 -11.28
CA SER A 116 -2.32 -6.24 -11.61
C SER A 116 -2.63 -7.07 -10.37
N PRO A 117 -3.62 -7.96 -10.41
CA PRO A 117 -3.96 -8.81 -9.27
C PRO A 117 -2.80 -9.71 -8.83
N ASP A 118 -2.01 -10.23 -9.77
CA ASP A 118 -0.86 -11.07 -9.50
C ASP A 118 0.32 -10.25 -8.94
N ILE A 119 0.74 -9.20 -9.66
CA ILE A 119 1.93 -8.42 -9.29
C ILE A 119 1.71 -7.67 -7.95
N ASN A 120 0.52 -7.09 -7.73
CA ASN A 120 0.25 -6.39 -6.48
C ASN A 120 0.12 -7.34 -5.27
N THR A 121 -0.27 -8.60 -5.50
CA THR A 121 -0.17 -9.65 -4.47
C THR A 121 1.29 -10.02 -4.20
N GLU A 122 2.07 -10.23 -5.26
CA GLU A 122 3.51 -10.54 -5.18
C GLU A 122 4.31 -9.47 -4.44
N ASP A 123 3.92 -8.20 -4.55
CA ASP A 123 4.61 -7.10 -3.86
C ASP A 123 4.62 -7.30 -2.33
N PHE A 124 3.62 -7.97 -1.74
CA PHE A 124 3.66 -8.38 -0.33
C PHE A 124 4.70 -9.47 -0.07
N SER A 125 4.78 -10.52 -0.91
CA SER A 125 5.79 -11.56 -0.77
C SER A 125 7.21 -11.01 -0.93
N ALA A 126 7.42 -10.07 -1.85
CA ALA A 126 8.69 -9.36 -1.99
C ALA A 126 9.05 -8.53 -0.73
N ALA A 127 8.05 -7.92 -0.09
CA ALA A 127 8.27 -7.23 1.18
C ALA A 127 8.63 -8.22 2.30
N VAL A 128 8.03 -9.42 2.31
CA VAL A 128 8.41 -10.51 3.22
C VAL A 128 9.84 -11.00 2.95
N ASP A 129 10.26 -11.16 1.68
CA ASP A 129 11.65 -11.50 1.33
C ASP A 129 12.64 -10.48 1.90
N PHE A 130 12.35 -9.18 1.70
CA PHE A 130 13.18 -8.11 2.24
C PHE A 130 13.27 -8.15 3.77
N LEU A 131 12.13 -8.27 4.46
CA LEU A 131 12.09 -8.33 5.92
C LEU A 131 12.78 -9.57 6.46
N SER A 132 12.60 -10.74 5.84
CA SER A 132 13.24 -12.01 6.26
C SER A 132 14.76 -11.96 6.23
N THR A 133 15.33 -11.10 5.38
CA THR A 133 16.80 -10.93 5.26
C THR A 133 17.35 -9.76 6.07
N HIS A 134 16.48 -8.97 6.71
CA HIS A 134 16.91 -7.80 7.47
C HIS A 134 17.46 -8.22 8.84
N LYS A 135 18.69 -7.73 9.19
CA LYS A 135 19.44 -8.14 10.39
C LYS A 135 18.70 -8.02 11.72
N MET A 136 17.75 -7.09 11.82
CA MET A 136 16.98 -6.83 13.03
C MET A 136 15.61 -7.52 13.05
N VAL A 137 15.24 -8.29 12.02
CA VAL A 137 13.95 -8.98 11.92
C VAL A 137 14.11 -10.45 12.30
N ASP A 138 13.17 -10.96 13.08
CA ASP A 138 12.98 -12.40 13.25
C ASP A 138 12.17 -12.92 12.06
N GLU A 139 12.80 -13.65 11.18
CA GLU A 139 12.22 -14.19 9.93
C GLU A 139 10.99 -15.09 10.15
N ASN A 140 10.88 -15.65 11.36
CA ASN A 140 9.73 -16.47 11.74
C ASN A 140 8.54 -15.67 12.30
N LYS A 141 8.68 -14.34 12.44
CA LYS A 141 7.72 -13.43 13.06
C LYS A 141 7.34 -12.28 12.14
N ILE A 142 6.91 -12.61 10.92
CA ILE A 142 6.52 -11.62 9.90
C ILE A 142 5.01 -11.67 9.69
N GLY A 143 4.35 -10.53 9.87
CA GLY A 143 2.96 -10.30 9.51
C GLY A 143 2.82 -9.32 8.35
N ILE A 144 1.61 -9.23 7.81
CA ILE A 144 1.26 -8.24 6.79
C ILE A 144 -0.01 -7.48 7.16
N LEU A 145 -0.12 -6.25 6.66
CA LEU A 145 -1.33 -5.43 6.82
C LEU A 145 -1.67 -4.75 5.49
N GLY A 146 -2.88 -4.99 5.00
CA GLY A 146 -3.40 -4.38 3.79
C GLY A 146 -4.54 -3.42 4.08
N ILE A 147 -4.50 -2.21 3.47
CA ILE A 147 -5.53 -1.18 3.62
C ILE A 147 -6.30 -1.03 2.31
N CYS A 148 -7.63 -0.95 2.36
CA CYS A 148 -8.49 -0.77 1.18
C CYS A 148 -8.27 -1.90 0.17
N GLY A 149 -8.03 -1.62 -1.12
CA GLY A 149 -7.76 -2.65 -2.13
C GLY A 149 -6.57 -3.56 -1.78
N PHE A 150 -5.57 -3.05 -1.06
CA PHE A 150 -4.47 -3.88 -0.58
C PHE A 150 -4.86 -4.85 0.55
N GLY A 151 -6.01 -4.67 1.19
CA GLY A 151 -6.58 -5.68 2.08
C GLY A 151 -6.92 -6.98 1.36
N GLY A 152 -7.50 -6.89 0.16
CA GLY A 152 -7.74 -8.07 -0.69
C GLY A 152 -6.45 -8.74 -1.16
N PHE A 153 -5.44 -7.95 -1.58
CA PHE A 153 -4.13 -8.50 -1.95
C PHE A 153 -3.40 -9.12 -0.75
N ALA A 154 -3.54 -8.56 0.46
CA ALA A 154 -2.98 -9.15 1.66
C ALA A 154 -3.58 -10.53 1.97
N LEU A 155 -4.90 -10.69 1.83
CA LEU A 155 -5.54 -12.01 1.96
C LEU A 155 -5.06 -12.98 0.87
N ASN A 156 -4.93 -12.53 -0.37
CA ASN A 156 -4.40 -13.37 -1.44
C ASN A 156 -2.95 -13.78 -1.19
N ALA A 157 -2.09 -12.86 -0.72
CA ALA A 157 -0.72 -13.16 -0.33
C ALA A 157 -0.67 -14.16 0.84
N ALA A 158 -1.52 -14.01 1.85
CA ALA A 158 -1.60 -14.93 2.98
C ALA A 158 -2.06 -16.35 2.58
N ALA A 159 -2.84 -16.48 1.50
CA ALA A 159 -3.25 -17.78 0.96
C ALA A 159 -2.10 -18.47 0.18
N MET A 160 -1.10 -17.73 -0.29
CA MET A 160 0.00 -18.25 -1.10
C MET A 160 1.33 -18.36 -0.35
N ASP A 161 1.64 -17.39 0.52
CA ASP A 161 2.94 -17.28 1.17
C ASP A 161 2.87 -17.75 2.63
N THR A 162 3.31 -18.97 2.88
CA THR A 162 3.26 -19.62 4.20
C THR A 162 4.20 -18.99 5.26
N ARG A 163 5.08 -18.08 4.86
CA ARG A 163 5.95 -17.31 5.77
C ARG A 163 5.19 -16.18 6.47
N ILE A 164 4.04 -15.78 5.93
CA ILE A 164 3.16 -14.78 6.54
C ILE A 164 2.47 -15.42 7.74
N ARG A 165 2.83 -14.99 8.97
CA ARG A 165 2.36 -15.58 10.23
C ARG A 165 1.05 -15.01 10.74
N ALA A 166 0.74 -13.76 10.38
CA ALA A 166 -0.51 -13.10 10.76
C ALA A 166 -0.87 -12.05 9.73
N THR A 167 -2.16 -11.87 9.45
CA THR A 167 -2.65 -10.91 8.45
C THR A 167 -3.71 -10.01 9.06
N VAL A 168 -3.57 -8.70 8.84
CA VAL A 168 -4.61 -7.71 9.17
C VAL A 168 -5.09 -7.05 7.89
N THR A 169 -6.40 -6.89 7.74
CA THR A 169 -6.99 -6.06 6.70
C THR A 169 -7.77 -4.91 7.34
N SER A 170 -7.56 -3.70 6.85
CA SER A 170 -8.31 -2.51 7.28
C SER A 170 -9.13 -1.98 6.11
N THR A 171 -10.45 -1.90 6.30
CA THR A 171 -11.40 -1.35 5.31
C THR A 171 -11.21 -1.93 3.90
N MET A 172 -11.03 -3.26 3.81
CA MET A 172 -10.62 -3.94 2.59
C MET A 172 -11.63 -3.86 1.44
N TYR A 173 -11.09 -3.98 0.22
CA TYR A 173 -11.86 -4.31 -0.99
C TYR A 173 -11.41 -5.63 -1.58
N ASP A 174 -12.33 -6.36 -2.18
CA ASP A 174 -12.01 -7.33 -3.24
C ASP A 174 -11.96 -6.58 -4.58
N MET A 175 -10.75 -6.27 -5.03
CA MET A 175 -10.52 -5.53 -6.27
C MET A 175 -10.98 -6.31 -7.51
N SER A 176 -10.97 -7.63 -7.47
CA SER A 176 -11.51 -8.47 -8.55
C SER A 176 -13.03 -8.35 -8.65
N ARG A 177 -13.69 -8.50 -7.50
CA ARG A 177 -15.16 -8.44 -7.40
C ARG A 177 -15.71 -7.07 -7.83
N VAL A 178 -15.11 -5.97 -7.35
CA VAL A 178 -15.59 -4.63 -7.72
C VAL A 178 -15.39 -4.33 -9.20
N ASN A 179 -14.30 -4.80 -9.81
CA ASN A 179 -14.07 -4.63 -11.25
C ASN A 179 -14.99 -5.54 -12.11
N ALA A 180 -15.33 -6.71 -11.63
CA ALA A 180 -16.18 -7.67 -12.37
C ALA A 180 -17.67 -7.41 -12.19
N ASN A 181 -18.09 -6.94 -11.02
CA ASN A 181 -19.50 -6.90 -10.61
C ASN A 181 -20.02 -5.49 -10.28
N GLY A 182 -19.12 -4.48 -10.22
CA GLY A 182 -19.48 -3.15 -9.72
C GLY A 182 -19.63 -3.10 -8.20
N TYR A 183 -19.99 -1.91 -7.69
CA TYR A 183 -20.32 -1.73 -6.27
C TYR A 183 -21.66 -2.45 -5.96
N ASP A 184 -21.74 -3.03 -4.77
CA ASP A 184 -22.90 -3.79 -4.29
C ASP A 184 -23.33 -4.91 -5.27
N ASP A 185 -22.39 -5.39 -6.11
CA ASP A 185 -22.61 -6.37 -7.17
C ASP A 185 -23.73 -5.98 -8.16
N ASN A 186 -23.96 -4.69 -8.36
CA ASN A 186 -25.06 -4.17 -9.19
C ASN A 186 -24.91 -4.47 -10.69
N ALA A 187 -23.73 -4.86 -11.14
CA ALA A 187 -23.42 -5.29 -12.50
C ALA A 187 -23.01 -6.79 -12.57
N ASN A 188 -23.39 -7.60 -11.58
CA ASN A 188 -23.01 -9.01 -11.50
C ASN A 188 -23.83 -9.89 -12.47
N ASN A 189 -23.59 -9.70 -13.76
CA ASN A 189 -24.15 -10.59 -14.80
C ASN A 189 -23.22 -10.66 -16.02
N ALA A 190 -23.35 -11.72 -16.79
CA ALA A 190 -22.47 -11.98 -17.94
C ALA A 190 -22.60 -10.90 -19.04
N LYS A 191 -23.77 -10.31 -19.22
CA LYS A 191 -24.03 -9.30 -20.25
C LYS A 191 -23.27 -7.99 -19.95
N ASP A 192 -23.29 -7.53 -18.71
CA ASP A 192 -22.60 -6.30 -18.32
C ASP A 192 -21.08 -6.51 -18.30
N ARG A 193 -20.61 -7.65 -17.81
CA ARG A 193 -19.18 -8.01 -17.93
C ARG A 193 -18.72 -8.13 -19.37
N GLN A 194 -19.56 -8.64 -20.27
CA GLN A 194 -19.23 -8.72 -21.70
C GLN A 194 -19.07 -7.32 -22.30
N LYS A 195 -20.04 -6.42 -22.08
CA LYS A 195 -19.95 -5.02 -22.54
C LYS A 195 -18.71 -4.31 -22.05
N LEU A 196 -18.37 -4.49 -20.75
CA LEU A 196 -17.17 -3.92 -20.17
C LEU A 196 -15.91 -4.43 -20.87
N LYS A 197 -15.81 -5.76 -21.06
CA LYS A 197 -14.69 -6.37 -21.79
C LYS A 197 -14.57 -5.87 -23.23
N GLU A 198 -15.66 -5.72 -23.94
CA GLU A 198 -15.68 -5.18 -25.31
C GLU A 198 -15.12 -3.76 -25.35
N SER A 199 -15.58 -2.87 -24.46
CA SER A 199 -15.08 -1.51 -24.36
C SER A 199 -13.58 -1.48 -24.04
N LEU A 200 -13.12 -2.26 -23.05
CA LEU A 200 -11.72 -2.33 -22.67
C LEU A 200 -10.83 -2.93 -23.77
N ASN A 201 -11.31 -3.91 -24.52
CA ASN A 201 -10.57 -4.49 -25.65
C ASN A 201 -10.48 -3.51 -26.83
N GLN A 202 -11.53 -2.74 -27.09
CA GLN A 202 -11.47 -1.64 -28.08
C GLN A 202 -10.42 -0.60 -27.64
N GLN A 203 -10.41 -0.21 -26.36
CA GLN A 203 -9.41 0.71 -25.84
C GLN A 203 -7.99 0.12 -25.96
N ARG A 204 -7.80 -1.16 -25.63
CA ARG A 204 -6.51 -1.84 -25.78
C ARG A 204 -6.00 -1.77 -27.21
N THR A 205 -6.88 -1.95 -28.21
CA THR A 205 -6.52 -1.81 -29.63
C THR A 205 -6.10 -0.38 -29.97
N GLN A 206 -6.79 0.63 -29.43
CA GLN A 206 -6.43 2.03 -29.62
C GLN A 206 -5.08 2.37 -28.98
N ASP A 207 -4.85 1.89 -27.76
CA ASP A 207 -3.58 2.08 -27.05
C ASP A 207 -2.42 1.48 -27.83
N PHE A 208 -2.58 0.27 -28.36
CA PHE A 208 -1.57 -0.38 -29.20
C PHE A 208 -1.25 0.42 -30.47
N LYS A 209 -2.30 0.89 -31.19
CA LYS A 209 -2.13 1.67 -32.41
C LYS A 209 -1.42 3.00 -32.18
N LYS A 210 -1.65 3.64 -31.03
CA LYS A 210 -1.12 4.97 -30.68
C LYS A 210 0.17 4.92 -29.87
N GLY A 211 0.57 3.76 -29.37
CA GLY A 211 1.68 3.64 -28.40
C GLY A 211 1.40 4.36 -27.08
N THR A 212 0.11 4.44 -26.67
CA THR A 212 -0.33 5.15 -25.46
C THR A 212 -1.04 4.22 -24.49
N TYR A 213 -1.37 4.73 -23.30
CA TYR A 213 -2.12 4.01 -22.27
C TYR A 213 -3.22 4.91 -21.74
N ALA A 214 -4.45 4.70 -22.21
CA ALA A 214 -5.61 5.46 -21.77
C ALA A 214 -5.83 5.33 -20.27
N LYS A 215 -6.30 6.41 -19.65
CA LYS A 215 -6.55 6.46 -18.21
C LYS A 215 -8.01 6.17 -17.90
N ALA A 216 -8.22 5.38 -16.84
CA ALA A 216 -9.54 5.19 -16.26
C ALA A 216 -10.04 6.50 -15.64
N ALA A 217 -11.34 6.58 -15.38
CA ALA A 217 -11.89 7.66 -14.58
C ALA A 217 -11.30 7.63 -13.17
N GLY A 218 -10.97 8.81 -12.62
CA GLY A 218 -10.47 8.99 -11.26
C GLY A 218 -11.42 9.84 -10.44
N LEU A 219 -10.94 10.26 -9.26
CA LEU A 219 -11.67 11.24 -8.46
C LEU A 219 -11.75 12.58 -9.20
N PRO A 220 -12.90 13.27 -9.15
CA PRO A 220 -13.07 14.58 -9.78
C PRO A 220 -12.11 15.60 -9.16
N ASP A 221 -11.69 16.59 -9.93
CA ASP A 221 -10.85 17.68 -9.39
C ASP A 221 -11.66 18.70 -8.58
N LYS A 222 -12.99 18.70 -8.76
CA LYS A 222 -13.94 19.50 -7.99
C LYS A 222 -15.26 18.74 -7.85
N LEU A 223 -15.83 18.74 -6.64
CA LEU A 223 -17.15 18.16 -6.40
C LEU A 223 -18.25 19.03 -7.03
N SER A 224 -19.22 18.39 -7.66
CA SER A 224 -20.45 19.02 -8.16
C SER A 224 -21.51 19.19 -7.06
N GLY A 225 -21.37 18.43 -5.96
CA GLY A 225 -22.33 18.35 -4.86
C GLY A 225 -23.34 17.20 -4.97
N ASN A 226 -23.37 16.51 -6.11
CA ASN A 226 -24.28 15.38 -6.35
C ASN A 226 -23.60 14.02 -6.27
N GLU A 227 -22.31 13.97 -5.97
CA GLU A 227 -21.58 12.71 -5.86
C GLU A 227 -22.06 11.88 -4.67
N PRO A 228 -22.05 10.55 -4.78
CA PRO A 228 -22.29 9.67 -3.65
C PRO A 228 -21.36 10.01 -2.47
N LYS A 229 -21.87 9.84 -1.25
CA LYS A 229 -21.14 10.18 -0.01
C LYS A 229 -19.71 9.64 0.01
N PHE A 230 -19.50 8.40 -0.43
CA PHE A 230 -18.18 7.79 -0.43
C PHE A 230 -17.19 8.46 -1.41
N ILE A 231 -17.67 8.99 -2.54
CA ILE A 231 -16.84 9.78 -3.47
C ILE A 231 -16.45 11.11 -2.83
N GLN A 232 -17.39 11.77 -2.11
CA GLN A 232 -17.08 12.98 -1.35
C GLN A 232 -16.04 12.70 -0.25
N ASP A 233 -16.12 11.55 0.44
CA ASP A 233 -15.17 11.15 1.46
C ASP A 233 -13.77 10.89 0.88
N TYR A 234 -13.68 10.20 -0.27
CA TYR A 234 -12.43 10.01 -0.99
C TYR A 234 -11.85 11.34 -1.49
N TYR A 235 -12.68 12.24 -2.04
CA TYR A 235 -12.25 13.56 -2.43
C TYR A 235 -11.66 14.32 -1.24
N ASN A 236 -12.35 14.33 -0.11
CA ASN A 236 -11.92 15.03 1.10
C ASN A 236 -10.59 14.49 1.65
N TYR A 237 -10.30 13.21 1.44
CA TYR A 237 -8.99 12.67 1.80
C TYR A 237 -7.95 12.97 0.71
N TYR A 238 -8.17 12.56 -0.53
CA TYR A 238 -7.12 12.57 -1.55
C TYR A 238 -6.88 13.91 -2.24
N LYS A 239 -7.89 14.78 -2.33
CA LYS A 239 -7.83 16.05 -3.07
C LYS A 239 -7.68 17.28 -2.18
N THR A 240 -7.57 17.11 -0.86
CA THR A 240 -7.39 18.19 0.13
C THR A 240 -6.09 17.98 0.93
N PRO A 241 -5.61 19.00 1.67
CA PRO A 241 -4.41 18.86 2.52
C PRO A 241 -4.48 17.72 3.55
N ARG A 242 -5.67 17.16 3.82
CA ARG A 242 -5.84 16.03 4.75
C ARG A 242 -4.97 14.83 4.37
N GLY A 243 -4.93 14.47 3.09
CA GLY A 243 -4.20 13.28 2.63
C GLY A 243 -3.65 13.42 1.22
N PHE A 244 -3.69 14.61 0.61
CA PHE A 244 -3.13 14.82 -0.73
C PHE A 244 -1.63 14.51 -0.74
N HIS A 245 -1.21 13.72 -1.70
CA HIS A 245 0.21 13.51 -1.98
C HIS A 245 0.47 13.50 -3.49
N LYS A 246 1.48 14.26 -3.94
CA LYS A 246 1.76 14.49 -5.37
C LYS A 246 2.05 13.21 -6.18
N ARG A 247 2.52 12.12 -5.55
CA ARG A 247 2.80 10.83 -6.18
C ARG A 247 1.64 9.86 -6.13
N SER A 248 0.60 10.14 -5.34
CA SER A 248 -0.58 9.29 -5.24
C SER A 248 -1.43 9.39 -6.51
N ILE A 249 -1.80 8.25 -7.08
CA ILE A 249 -2.69 8.16 -8.24
C ILE A 249 -4.05 8.79 -7.92
N ASN A 250 -4.59 8.54 -6.72
CA ASN A 250 -5.88 9.06 -6.32
C ASN A 250 -5.86 10.59 -6.08
N SER A 251 -4.69 11.14 -5.72
CA SER A 251 -4.53 12.59 -5.53
C SER A 251 -4.25 13.32 -6.84
N ASN A 252 -3.42 12.74 -7.72
CA ASN A 252 -2.85 13.45 -8.87
C ASN A 252 -2.62 12.53 -10.07
N GLY A 253 -3.60 11.73 -10.45
CA GLY A 253 -3.48 10.84 -11.58
C GLY A 253 -4.64 9.85 -11.70
N ASN A 254 -4.48 8.90 -12.60
CA ASN A 254 -5.45 7.84 -12.83
C ASN A 254 -4.74 6.54 -13.23
N TRP A 255 -5.41 5.42 -12.98
CA TRP A 255 -4.97 4.10 -13.41
C TRP A 255 -5.04 3.94 -14.93
N ASN A 256 -4.24 3.06 -15.49
CA ASN A 256 -4.42 2.63 -16.87
C ASN A 256 -5.74 1.85 -17.00
N ALA A 257 -6.61 2.28 -17.90
CA ALA A 257 -7.98 1.76 -18.02
C ALA A 257 -8.02 0.25 -18.26
N THR A 258 -7.11 -0.28 -19.08
CA THR A 258 -7.07 -1.69 -19.44
C THR A 258 -6.59 -2.61 -18.31
N SER A 259 -6.12 -2.07 -17.18
CA SER A 259 -5.80 -2.86 -15.98
C SER A 259 -7.01 -3.63 -15.45
N ALA A 260 -8.23 -3.11 -15.63
CA ALA A 260 -9.47 -3.77 -15.21
C ALA A 260 -9.67 -5.16 -15.85
N LEU A 261 -9.15 -5.41 -17.06
CA LEU A 261 -9.27 -6.69 -17.74
C LEU A 261 -8.72 -7.87 -16.92
N SER A 262 -7.57 -7.67 -16.26
CA SER A 262 -6.97 -8.70 -15.42
C SER A 262 -7.84 -8.99 -14.20
N PHE A 263 -8.38 -7.97 -13.56
CA PHE A 263 -9.22 -8.12 -12.37
C PHE A 263 -10.55 -8.85 -12.65
N ILE A 264 -11.15 -8.64 -13.82
CA ILE A 264 -12.42 -9.29 -14.19
C ILE A 264 -12.27 -10.82 -14.22
N ASN A 265 -11.09 -11.34 -14.57
CA ASN A 265 -10.88 -12.77 -14.79
C ASN A 265 -10.02 -13.45 -13.72
N ILE A 266 -9.47 -12.71 -12.75
CA ILE A 266 -8.59 -13.26 -11.71
C ILE A 266 -9.18 -12.95 -10.32
N PRO A 267 -10.04 -13.84 -9.78
CA PRO A 267 -10.63 -13.66 -8.46
C PRO A 267 -9.56 -13.85 -7.37
N ILE A 268 -9.11 -12.74 -6.75
CA ILE A 268 -8.00 -12.74 -5.78
C ILE A 268 -8.33 -13.45 -4.46
N LEU A 269 -9.59 -13.64 -4.13
CA LEU A 269 -10.00 -14.32 -2.89
C LEU A 269 -10.44 -15.78 -3.10
N ALA A 270 -10.17 -16.36 -4.28
CA ALA A 270 -10.62 -17.72 -4.64
C ALA A 270 -10.20 -18.79 -3.62
N TYR A 271 -8.99 -18.66 -3.05
CA TYR A 271 -8.43 -19.60 -2.08
C TYR A 271 -8.25 -19.00 -0.68
N SER A 272 -8.93 -17.90 -0.37
CA SER A 272 -8.86 -17.29 0.98
C SER A 272 -9.39 -18.22 2.08
N ASN A 273 -10.24 -19.19 1.73
CA ASN A 273 -10.72 -20.25 2.63
C ASN A 273 -9.61 -21.24 3.07
N GLU A 274 -8.46 -21.23 2.42
CA GLU A 274 -7.31 -22.10 2.74
C GLU A 274 -6.29 -21.41 3.69
N ILE A 275 -6.50 -20.13 4.04
CA ILE A 275 -5.63 -19.42 4.97
C ILE A 275 -5.74 -20.07 6.36
N LEU A 276 -4.62 -20.63 6.84
CA LEU A 276 -4.53 -21.28 8.15
C LEU A 276 -4.03 -20.33 9.24
N ASN A 277 -3.23 -19.34 8.87
CA ASN A 277 -2.66 -18.38 9.80
C ASN A 277 -3.73 -17.37 10.29
N PRO A 278 -3.52 -16.76 11.48
CA PRO A 278 -4.46 -15.81 12.04
C PRO A 278 -4.78 -14.63 11.13
N VAL A 279 -6.06 -14.25 11.06
CA VAL A 279 -6.55 -13.12 10.27
C VAL A 279 -7.45 -12.21 11.09
N LEU A 280 -7.12 -10.92 11.16
CA LEU A 280 -8.00 -9.88 11.70
C LEU A 280 -8.54 -9.01 10.56
N VAL A 281 -9.85 -8.99 10.39
CA VAL A 281 -10.56 -8.18 9.41
C VAL A 281 -11.19 -6.99 10.13
N ILE A 282 -10.83 -5.76 9.73
CA ILE A 282 -11.34 -4.51 10.33
C ILE A 282 -12.10 -3.71 9.28
N HIS A 283 -13.30 -3.23 9.61
CA HIS A 283 -14.04 -2.34 8.70
C HIS A 283 -14.86 -1.31 9.48
N GLY A 284 -15.15 -0.17 8.83
CA GLY A 284 -16.00 0.85 9.40
C GLY A 284 -17.49 0.48 9.25
N GLU A 285 -18.27 0.72 10.30
CA GLU A 285 -19.71 0.42 10.31
C GLU A 285 -20.48 1.15 9.20
N LYS A 286 -20.12 2.43 8.93
CA LYS A 286 -20.75 3.29 7.92
C LYS A 286 -20.05 3.25 6.56
N ALA A 287 -19.08 2.35 6.37
CA ALA A 287 -18.37 2.25 5.12
C ALA A 287 -19.24 1.54 4.06
N HIS A 288 -19.38 2.17 2.88
CA HIS A 288 -20.08 1.61 1.73
C HIS A 288 -19.49 0.27 1.25
N SER A 289 -18.25 0.01 1.58
CA SER A 289 -17.49 -1.20 1.20
C SER A 289 -17.49 -2.31 2.24
N ARG A 290 -18.27 -2.19 3.32
CA ARG A 290 -18.26 -3.11 4.45
C ARG A 290 -18.56 -4.55 4.05
N TYR A 291 -19.44 -4.76 3.08
CA TYR A 291 -19.81 -6.08 2.58
C TYR A 291 -18.62 -6.90 2.06
N PHE A 292 -17.56 -6.26 1.51
CA PHE A 292 -16.35 -6.99 1.10
C PHE A 292 -15.68 -7.68 2.29
N SER A 293 -15.55 -6.98 3.42
CA SER A 293 -14.95 -7.56 4.63
C SER A 293 -15.81 -8.64 5.26
N GLU A 294 -17.13 -8.44 5.32
CA GLU A 294 -18.06 -9.41 5.90
C GLU A 294 -18.07 -10.71 5.09
N ASP A 295 -18.09 -10.62 3.75
CA ASP A 295 -18.09 -11.79 2.89
C ASP A 295 -16.72 -12.48 2.86
N ALA A 296 -15.62 -11.73 2.83
CA ALA A 296 -14.29 -12.31 2.98
C ALA A 296 -14.16 -13.06 4.31
N PHE A 297 -14.60 -12.47 5.43
CA PHE A 297 -14.59 -13.11 6.74
C PHE A 297 -15.42 -14.40 6.79
N LYS A 298 -16.61 -14.41 6.19
CA LYS A 298 -17.44 -15.64 6.08
C LYS A 298 -16.71 -16.76 5.33
N ASN A 299 -15.93 -16.40 4.31
CA ASN A 299 -15.20 -17.36 3.48
C ASN A 299 -13.99 -17.95 4.19
N LEU A 300 -13.31 -17.23 5.09
CA LEU A 300 -12.21 -17.74 5.89
C LEU A 300 -12.66 -18.96 6.72
N LYS A 301 -11.88 -20.07 6.69
CA LYS A 301 -12.14 -21.30 7.44
C LYS A 301 -11.21 -21.52 8.63
N GLY A 302 -10.11 -20.76 8.70
CA GLY A 302 -9.18 -20.81 9.82
C GLY A 302 -9.87 -20.54 11.16
N LYS A 303 -9.41 -21.20 12.24
CA LYS A 303 -9.99 -21.05 13.58
C LYS A 303 -9.64 -19.71 14.22
N ASN A 304 -8.48 -19.16 13.89
CA ASN A 304 -7.97 -17.89 14.43
C ASN A 304 -8.31 -16.72 13.51
N LYS A 305 -9.59 -16.40 13.38
CA LYS A 305 -10.07 -15.26 12.62
C LYS A 305 -10.94 -14.36 13.46
N GLU A 306 -10.79 -13.08 13.28
CA GLU A 306 -11.56 -12.05 13.98
C GLU A 306 -12.14 -11.05 12.97
N LEU A 307 -13.35 -10.57 13.24
CA LEU A 307 -13.98 -9.46 12.51
C LEU A 307 -14.27 -8.33 13.50
N LEU A 308 -13.71 -7.15 13.26
CA LEU A 308 -13.96 -5.96 14.05
C LEU A 308 -14.65 -4.89 13.19
N ILE A 309 -15.89 -4.57 13.53
CA ILE A 309 -16.62 -3.45 12.94
C ILE A 309 -16.47 -2.23 13.84
N VAL A 310 -15.81 -1.20 13.34
CA VAL A 310 -15.56 0.04 14.07
C VAL A 310 -16.80 0.92 14.00
N LYS A 311 -17.42 1.16 15.15
CA LYS A 311 -18.66 1.92 15.27
C LYS A 311 -18.50 3.34 14.70
N ASP A 312 -19.51 3.78 13.93
CA ASP A 312 -19.61 5.11 13.32
C ASP A 312 -18.44 5.50 12.38
N ALA A 313 -17.55 4.58 12.01
CA ALA A 313 -16.46 4.85 11.10
C ALA A 313 -16.92 4.70 9.63
N SER A 314 -16.53 5.64 8.79
CA SER A 314 -16.58 5.55 7.34
C SER A 314 -15.38 4.75 6.81
N HIS A 315 -15.32 4.55 5.49
CA HIS A 315 -14.18 3.90 4.85
C HIS A 315 -12.87 4.68 5.07
N VAL A 316 -12.88 5.99 4.85
CA VAL A 316 -11.68 6.84 4.94
C VAL A 316 -11.32 7.26 6.38
N ASP A 317 -12.21 7.09 7.35
CA ASP A 317 -11.84 7.26 8.75
C ASP A 317 -10.76 6.25 9.17
N LEU A 318 -10.74 5.08 8.54
CA LEU A 318 -9.70 4.09 8.78
C LEU A 318 -8.40 4.36 7.98
N TYR A 319 -8.25 5.53 7.36
CA TYR A 319 -7.01 5.95 6.71
C TYR A 319 -6.11 6.79 7.64
N ASP A 320 -6.71 7.70 8.42
CA ASP A 320 -5.96 8.72 9.16
C ASP A 320 -6.61 9.18 10.49
N ASN A 321 -7.85 8.77 10.79
CA ASN A 321 -8.50 9.15 12.03
C ASN A 321 -8.02 8.27 13.19
N LEU A 322 -7.12 8.82 14.01
CA LEU A 322 -6.50 8.08 15.14
C LEU A 322 -7.50 7.65 16.22
N ASP A 323 -8.64 8.33 16.32
CA ASP A 323 -9.70 7.96 17.27
C ASP A 323 -10.56 6.78 16.77
N LYS A 324 -10.49 6.49 15.46
CA LYS A 324 -11.24 5.40 14.83
C LYS A 324 -10.37 4.19 14.49
N ILE A 325 -9.11 4.39 14.11
CA ILE A 325 -8.21 3.29 13.78
C ILE A 325 -7.88 2.52 15.07
N PRO A 326 -8.24 1.24 15.20
CA PRO A 326 -8.05 0.50 16.45
C PRO A 326 -6.61 -0.03 16.61
N PHE A 327 -5.61 0.89 16.65
CA PHE A 327 -4.19 0.52 16.72
C PHE A 327 -3.83 -0.39 17.90
N ALA A 328 -4.49 -0.19 19.05
CA ALA A 328 -4.29 -1.05 20.21
C ALA A 328 -4.67 -2.51 19.90
N LYS A 329 -5.84 -2.72 19.26
CA LYS A 329 -6.30 -4.06 18.86
C LYS A 329 -5.41 -4.69 17.80
N ILE A 330 -4.97 -3.90 16.80
CA ILE A 330 -4.05 -4.36 15.75
C ILE A 330 -2.72 -4.81 16.38
N SER A 331 -2.17 -4.01 17.28
CA SER A 331 -0.92 -4.34 17.96
C SER A 331 -1.05 -5.58 18.85
N GLU A 332 -2.15 -5.67 19.62
CA GLU A 332 -2.44 -6.85 20.44
C GLU A 332 -2.51 -8.11 19.59
N PHE A 333 -3.25 -8.07 18.48
CA PHE A 333 -3.37 -9.18 17.54
C PHE A 333 -2.01 -9.65 17.01
N PHE A 334 -1.17 -8.72 16.53
CA PHE A 334 0.17 -9.08 16.07
C PHE A 334 1.07 -9.59 17.21
N LYS A 335 1.02 -9.00 18.40
CA LYS A 335 1.79 -9.49 19.57
C LYS A 335 1.41 -10.92 19.96
N GLN A 336 0.13 -11.26 19.90
CA GLN A 336 -0.36 -12.61 20.21
C GLN A 336 0.06 -13.65 19.16
N ASN A 337 0.21 -13.26 17.90
CA ASN A 337 0.37 -14.18 16.77
C ASN A 337 1.77 -14.14 16.11
N LEU A 338 2.63 -13.23 16.52
CA LEU A 338 4.03 -13.13 16.09
C LEU A 338 5.05 -13.39 17.23
N ASN A 339 4.60 -13.95 18.35
CA ASN A 339 5.48 -14.31 19.48
C ASN A 339 6.14 -15.66 19.31
#